data_fd072802e9d52597790a8396aeb1648a
#
_entry.id   fd072802e9d52597790a8396aeb1648a
#
_cell.length_a   1.000
_cell.length_b   1.000
_cell.length_c   1.000
_cell.angle_alpha   90.00
_cell.angle_beta   90.00
_cell.angle_gamma   90.00
#
_symmetry.space_group_name_H-M   'P 1'
#
loop_
_entity.id
_entity.type
_entity.pdbx_description
1 polymer ?
#
loop_
_entity_poly.entity_id
_entity_poly.type
_entity_poly.pdbx_seq_one_letter_code
_entity_poly.pdbx_strand_id
1 'polypeptide(L)'
;MTDNHIDVLINGCGIGGAMLAYLLGRQGHRVVVVEQARRERAINGADLLKPAGIRVVEAAGLLAEVTRRGGRVRHELEVYHDGELLRYFNYSNVDARGYFILMPCESLRRLVLEKIDGEATVEMLFETRIEAVQRDERHAIDQVRLNDGRVLRPRVVVGADGIASYVRRRLLDIDVERRPYPSPMLVGTFALAPCVAERNRLYVDSQGGLAYFYPIGFDRARLVVSFPREEARELMADTRGESLRRRLQRFVGDESAEAIAAVTGTSRFKGIPIGYLNLDRYWADNVAMLGDAIHNVHPITGQGMNLAIEDASALADALDLALRDACALEDALAGYQAERFPVNQAIVSYGHALATSLEDRQRFAGVFDTALQGSSRTPEALGGERSYQPVRSPAPLG
;
A
#
# COMPACT_ATOMS: atom_id res chain seq x y z
N MET A 1 -36.96 -11.83 -7.73
CA MET A 1 -35.77 -11.71 -8.59
C MET A 1 -34.85 -10.74 -7.88
N THR A 2 -33.76 -11.20 -7.35
CA THR A 2 -32.74 -10.32 -6.76
C THR A 2 -32.19 -9.42 -7.87
N ASP A 3 -32.30 -8.13 -7.66
CA ASP A 3 -31.74 -7.13 -8.60
C ASP A 3 -30.23 -7.28 -8.69
N ASN A 4 -29.73 -7.89 -9.79
CA ASN A 4 -28.32 -8.18 -10.01
C ASN A 4 -27.53 -6.96 -10.51
N HIS A 5 -28.18 -5.81 -10.66
CA HIS A 5 -27.56 -4.56 -11.05
C HIS A 5 -26.83 -3.94 -9.86
N ILE A 6 -25.55 -3.63 -10.04
CA ILE A 6 -24.69 -2.97 -9.06
C ILE A 6 -23.91 -1.85 -9.73
N ASP A 7 -23.53 -0.85 -8.96
CA ASP A 7 -22.72 0.25 -9.50
C ASP A 7 -21.29 -0.20 -9.73
N VAL A 8 -20.66 -0.79 -8.72
CA VAL A 8 -19.23 -1.15 -8.80
C VAL A 8 -18.99 -2.58 -8.30
N LEU A 9 -18.29 -3.37 -9.12
CA LEU A 9 -17.70 -4.64 -8.72
C LEU A 9 -16.20 -4.42 -8.46
N ILE A 10 -15.73 -4.69 -7.24
CA ILE A 10 -14.31 -4.60 -6.88
C ILE A 10 -13.74 -6.01 -6.77
N ASN A 11 -12.72 -6.33 -7.56
CA ASN A 11 -11.98 -7.59 -7.49
C ASN A 11 -10.73 -7.41 -6.64
N GLY A 12 -10.73 -7.97 -5.44
CA GLY A 12 -9.66 -7.88 -4.46
C GLY A 12 -9.99 -6.97 -3.27
N CYS A 13 -9.71 -7.49 -2.06
CA CYS A 13 -9.97 -6.84 -0.79
C CYS A 13 -8.67 -6.60 -0.01
N GLY A 14 -7.63 -6.10 -0.69
CA GLY A 14 -6.48 -5.47 -0.08
C GLY A 14 -6.87 -4.12 0.55
N ILE A 15 -5.89 -3.37 1.07
CA ILE A 15 -6.18 -2.07 1.69
C ILE A 15 -6.80 -1.08 0.69
N GLY A 16 -6.35 -1.06 -0.57
CA GLY A 16 -6.91 -0.18 -1.60
C GLY A 16 -8.35 -0.55 -1.96
N GLY A 17 -8.65 -1.85 -2.23
CA GLY A 17 -10.00 -2.31 -2.54
C GLY A 17 -10.98 -2.13 -1.39
N ALA A 18 -10.55 -2.40 -0.14
CA ALA A 18 -11.35 -2.15 1.04
C ALA A 18 -11.64 -0.66 1.24
N MET A 19 -10.63 0.21 1.06
CA MET A 19 -10.81 1.65 1.17
C MET A 19 -11.75 2.19 0.09
N LEU A 20 -11.61 1.75 -1.17
CA LEU A 20 -12.51 2.12 -2.25
C LEU A 20 -13.96 1.71 -1.94
N ALA A 21 -14.17 0.46 -1.50
CA ALA A 21 -15.50 -0.04 -1.13
C ALA A 21 -16.15 0.80 -0.01
N TYR A 22 -15.36 1.13 1.01
CA TYR A 22 -15.82 1.96 2.12
C TYR A 22 -16.21 3.37 1.66
N LEU A 23 -15.39 4.01 0.83
CA LEU A 23 -15.64 5.37 0.35
C LEU A 23 -16.90 5.41 -0.55
N LEU A 24 -17.01 4.48 -1.51
CA LEU A 24 -18.20 4.39 -2.38
C LEU A 24 -19.47 4.04 -1.61
N GLY A 25 -19.39 3.13 -0.63
CA GLY A 25 -20.52 2.79 0.24
C GLY A 25 -21.02 4.02 0.99
N ARG A 26 -20.12 4.82 1.54
CA ARG A 26 -20.47 6.09 2.20
C ARG A 26 -21.07 7.15 1.26
N GLN A 27 -20.75 7.08 -0.03
CA GLN A 27 -21.35 7.91 -1.07
C GLN A 27 -22.73 7.37 -1.52
N GLY A 28 -23.14 6.19 -1.02
CA GLY A 28 -24.45 5.58 -1.28
C GLY A 28 -24.50 4.66 -2.51
N HIS A 29 -23.35 4.33 -3.12
CA HIS A 29 -23.28 3.44 -4.27
C HIS A 29 -23.39 1.97 -3.86
N ARG A 30 -24.04 1.14 -4.73
CA ARG A 30 -24.13 -0.31 -4.57
C ARG A 30 -22.83 -0.97 -4.99
N VAL A 31 -22.06 -1.48 -4.03
CA VAL A 31 -20.76 -2.07 -4.25
C VAL A 31 -20.76 -3.55 -3.86
N VAL A 32 -20.22 -4.39 -4.74
CA VAL A 32 -19.89 -5.78 -4.39
C VAL A 32 -18.36 -5.93 -4.46
N VAL A 33 -17.78 -6.47 -3.40
CA VAL A 33 -16.36 -6.81 -3.35
C VAL A 33 -16.20 -8.32 -3.37
N VAL A 34 -15.38 -8.83 -4.29
CA VAL A 34 -15.01 -10.24 -4.34
C VAL A 34 -13.54 -10.41 -3.91
N GLU A 35 -13.29 -11.35 -3.02
CA GLU A 35 -11.97 -11.69 -2.53
C GLU A 35 -11.80 -13.22 -2.47
N GLN A 36 -10.78 -13.74 -3.17
CA GLN A 36 -10.54 -15.19 -3.23
C GLN A 36 -10.07 -15.80 -1.91
N ALA A 37 -9.52 -14.99 -1.02
CA ALA A 37 -9.06 -15.44 0.29
C ALA A 37 -10.17 -15.30 1.34
N ARG A 38 -9.95 -15.91 2.49
CA ARG A 38 -10.76 -15.71 3.68
C ARG A 38 -10.60 -14.31 4.24
N ARG A 39 -11.62 -13.83 4.94
CA ARG A 39 -11.64 -12.49 5.57
C ARG A 39 -10.44 -12.27 6.50
N GLU A 40 -10.07 -13.29 7.26
CA GLU A 40 -9.03 -13.27 8.30
C GLU A 40 -7.62 -13.45 7.73
N ARG A 41 -7.48 -13.57 6.39
CA ARG A 41 -6.15 -13.72 5.78
C ARG A 41 -5.25 -12.57 6.20
N ALA A 42 -4.11 -12.92 6.78
CA ALA A 42 -3.08 -11.95 7.11
C ALA A 42 -2.51 -11.31 5.84
N ILE A 43 -2.44 -9.98 5.85
CA ILE A 43 -1.76 -9.20 4.81
C ILE A 43 -0.37 -8.84 5.33
N ASN A 44 0.66 -9.28 4.63
CA ASN A 44 2.01 -8.79 4.85
C ASN A 44 2.17 -7.54 3.96
N GLY A 45 2.31 -6.38 4.56
CA GLY A 45 2.39 -5.13 3.82
C GLY A 45 3.21 -4.09 4.55
N ALA A 46 3.30 -2.91 3.94
CA ALA A 46 3.89 -1.74 4.55
C ALA A 46 3.13 -1.34 5.82
N ASP A 47 3.86 -0.80 6.77
CA ASP A 47 3.31 -0.40 8.06
C ASP A 47 3.42 1.13 8.27
N LEU A 48 3.81 1.89 7.25
CA LEU A 48 4.00 3.33 7.32
C LEU A 48 2.85 4.06 6.63
N LEU A 49 2.03 4.74 7.41
CA LEU A 49 1.02 5.66 6.90
C LEU A 49 1.64 7.06 6.88
N LYS A 50 1.92 7.56 5.67
CA LYS A 50 2.58 8.84 5.43
C LYS A 50 1.56 9.98 5.28
N PRO A 51 1.98 11.26 5.25
CA PRO A 51 1.06 12.40 5.27
C PRO A 51 -0.07 12.34 4.25
N ALA A 52 0.19 11.93 3.00
CA ALA A 52 -0.83 11.80 1.98
C ALA A 52 -1.88 10.73 2.32
N GLY A 53 -1.45 9.54 2.72
CA GLY A 53 -2.36 8.49 3.19
C GLY A 53 -3.10 8.88 4.48
N ILE A 54 -2.46 9.63 5.39
CA ILE A 54 -3.10 10.15 6.60
C ILE A 54 -4.27 11.08 6.23
N ARG A 55 -4.11 11.95 5.21
CA ARG A 55 -5.20 12.83 4.76
C ARG A 55 -6.43 12.05 4.31
N VAL A 56 -6.23 10.97 3.55
CA VAL A 56 -7.35 10.11 3.12
C VAL A 56 -8.02 9.43 4.32
N VAL A 57 -7.23 8.84 5.21
CA VAL A 57 -7.74 8.16 6.42
C VAL A 57 -8.51 9.13 7.33
N GLU A 58 -8.04 10.37 7.44
CA GLU A 58 -8.71 11.44 8.19
C GLU A 58 -10.02 11.87 7.53
N ALA A 59 -10.02 12.13 6.22
CA ALA A 59 -11.21 12.48 5.45
C ALA A 59 -12.27 11.35 5.50
N ALA A 60 -11.81 10.09 5.54
CA ALA A 60 -12.66 8.91 5.74
C ALA A 60 -13.20 8.78 7.18
N GLY A 61 -12.77 9.65 8.12
CA GLY A 61 -13.20 9.63 9.53
C GLY A 61 -12.55 8.52 10.37
N LEU A 62 -11.43 7.96 9.92
CA LEU A 62 -10.80 6.78 10.53
C LEU A 62 -9.59 7.11 11.42
N LEU A 63 -9.04 8.32 11.37
CA LEU A 63 -7.76 8.66 11.99
C LEU A 63 -7.74 8.46 13.51
N ALA A 64 -8.82 8.82 14.22
CA ALA A 64 -8.92 8.61 15.66
C ALA A 64 -8.88 7.12 16.05
N GLU A 65 -9.50 6.25 15.22
CA GLU A 65 -9.46 4.80 15.42
C GLU A 65 -8.07 4.21 15.17
N VAL A 66 -7.36 4.70 14.15
CA VAL A 66 -5.97 4.32 13.86
C VAL A 66 -5.10 4.53 15.11
N THR A 67 -5.19 5.71 15.73
CA THR A 67 -4.43 6.02 16.94
C THR A 67 -4.83 5.11 18.11
N ARG A 68 -6.13 4.91 18.34
CA ARG A 68 -6.63 4.03 19.43
C ARG A 68 -6.21 2.56 19.28
N ARG A 69 -6.01 2.08 18.05
CA ARG A 69 -5.59 0.71 17.73
C ARG A 69 -4.08 0.51 17.67
N GLY A 70 -3.31 1.44 18.26
CA GLY A 70 -1.87 1.32 18.39
C GLY A 70 -1.08 1.90 17.20
N GLY A 71 -1.70 2.76 16.41
CA GLY A 71 -0.99 3.61 15.46
C GLY A 71 -0.02 4.53 16.22
N ARG A 72 1.28 4.45 15.90
CA ARG A 72 2.32 5.22 16.58
C ARG A 72 2.78 6.38 15.72
N VAL A 73 2.58 7.58 16.22
CA VAL A 73 3.06 8.82 15.58
C VAL A 73 4.58 8.89 15.65
N ARG A 74 5.21 9.28 14.55
CA ARG A 74 6.64 9.54 14.43
C ARG A 74 6.88 10.79 13.59
N HIS A 75 7.89 11.55 13.98
CA HIS A 75 8.25 12.81 13.33
C HIS A 75 9.55 12.70 12.53
N GLU A 76 10.37 11.71 12.82
CA GLU A 76 11.76 11.65 12.40
C GLU A 76 12.12 10.28 11.81
N LEU A 77 13.09 10.31 10.89
CA LEU A 77 13.76 9.14 10.34
C LEU A 77 15.26 9.41 10.31
N GLU A 78 16.02 8.56 10.96
CA GLU A 78 17.46 8.51 10.85
C GLU A 78 17.87 7.47 9.81
N VAL A 79 18.77 7.81 8.92
CA VAL A 79 19.30 6.91 7.88
C VAL A 79 20.79 6.75 8.07
N TYR A 80 21.22 5.52 8.25
CA TYR A 80 22.62 5.16 8.46
C TYR A 80 23.16 4.40 7.25
N HIS A 81 24.45 4.62 6.94
CA HIS A 81 25.17 3.84 5.94
C HIS A 81 26.52 3.39 6.52
N ASP A 82 26.80 2.10 6.50
CA ASP A 82 27.96 1.47 7.14
C ASP A 82 28.15 1.88 8.61
N GLY A 83 27.07 1.99 9.37
CA GLY A 83 27.07 2.36 10.78
C GLY A 83 27.20 3.86 11.06
N GLU A 84 27.41 4.70 10.06
CA GLU A 84 27.49 6.15 10.20
C GLU A 84 26.18 6.84 9.82
N LEU A 85 25.76 7.86 10.59
CA LEU A 85 24.58 8.66 10.28
C LEU A 85 24.79 9.37 8.93
N LEU A 86 24.00 9.01 7.94
CA LEU A 86 24.01 9.59 6.61
C LEU A 86 23.04 10.75 6.48
N ARG A 87 21.82 10.60 6.99
CA ARG A 87 20.76 11.61 6.92
C ARG A 87 19.86 11.56 8.15
N TYR A 88 19.47 12.74 8.58
CA TYR A 88 18.41 12.96 9.55
C TYR A 88 17.26 13.68 8.86
N PHE A 89 16.09 13.12 8.95
CA PHE A 89 14.90 13.60 8.28
C PHE A 89 13.82 13.91 9.28
N ASN A 90 13.32 15.14 9.26
CA ASN A 90 12.16 15.55 10.06
C ASN A 90 10.98 15.84 9.14
N TYR A 91 9.88 15.16 9.39
CA TYR A 91 8.66 15.27 8.57
C TYR A 91 8.02 16.66 8.60
N SER A 92 8.30 17.50 9.61
CA SER A 92 7.85 18.89 9.64
C SER A 92 8.45 19.75 8.51
N ASN A 93 9.56 19.28 7.92
CA ASN A 93 10.17 19.93 6.76
C ASN A 93 9.53 19.52 5.42
N VAL A 94 8.60 18.56 5.45
CA VAL A 94 8.01 17.93 4.25
C VAL A 94 6.53 18.23 4.14
N ASP A 95 5.82 18.21 5.25
CA ASP A 95 4.37 18.36 5.30
C ASP A 95 3.99 19.14 6.57
N ALA A 96 2.97 20.01 6.45
CA ALA A 96 2.51 20.82 7.57
C ALA A 96 2.05 20.01 8.79
N ARG A 97 1.69 18.74 8.62
CA ARG A 97 1.38 17.83 9.74
C ARG A 97 2.61 17.42 10.53
N GLY A 98 3.77 17.37 9.89
CA GLY A 98 5.05 17.07 10.53
C GLY A 98 5.20 15.65 11.09
N TYR A 99 4.38 14.68 10.68
CA TYR A 99 4.44 13.31 11.19
C TYR A 99 3.95 12.26 10.19
N PHE A 100 4.32 11.01 10.45
CA PHE A 100 3.75 9.81 9.88
C PHE A 100 3.30 8.85 10.99
N ILE A 101 2.54 7.82 10.66
CA ILE A 101 2.02 6.85 11.61
C ILE A 101 2.52 5.46 11.25
N LEU A 102 3.08 4.76 12.22
CA LEU A 102 3.40 3.35 12.13
C LEU A 102 2.15 2.54 12.52
N MET A 103 1.54 1.88 11.54
CA MET A 103 0.32 1.10 11.69
C MET A 103 0.38 -0.10 10.76
N PRO A 104 0.29 -1.35 11.29
CA PRO A 104 0.23 -2.51 10.42
C PRO A 104 -0.89 -2.39 9.38
N CYS A 105 -0.56 -2.60 8.11
CA CYS A 105 -1.54 -2.56 7.02
C CYS A 105 -2.74 -3.47 7.28
N GLU A 106 -2.49 -4.65 7.87
CA GLU A 106 -3.55 -5.57 8.29
C GLU A 106 -4.50 -4.95 9.32
N SER A 107 -3.97 -4.21 10.29
CA SER A 107 -4.79 -3.55 11.32
C SER A 107 -5.63 -2.43 10.73
N LEU A 108 -5.07 -1.65 9.81
CA LEU A 108 -5.81 -0.61 9.09
C LEU A 108 -6.90 -1.24 8.20
N ARG A 109 -6.56 -2.29 7.44
CA ARG A 109 -7.56 -3.01 6.62
C ARG A 109 -8.69 -3.56 7.48
N ARG A 110 -8.38 -4.18 8.63
CA ARG A 110 -9.40 -4.71 9.56
C ARG A 110 -10.33 -3.61 10.04
N LEU A 111 -9.78 -2.45 10.40
CA LEU A 111 -10.58 -1.27 10.76
C LEU A 111 -11.54 -0.88 9.63
N VAL A 112 -11.05 -0.80 8.40
CA VAL A 112 -11.89 -0.46 7.25
C VAL A 112 -13.00 -1.49 7.03
N LEU A 113 -12.68 -2.80 7.12
CA LEU A 113 -13.66 -3.87 6.98
C LEU A 113 -14.76 -3.82 8.05
N GLU A 114 -14.41 -3.52 9.29
CA GLU A 114 -15.40 -3.35 10.38
C GLU A 114 -16.33 -2.15 10.13
N LYS A 115 -15.83 -1.10 9.47
CA LYS A 115 -16.67 0.02 9.06
C LYS A 115 -17.60 -0.34 7.89
N ILE A 116 -17.10 -1.12 6.94
CA ILE A 116 -17.91 -1.63 5.81
C ILE A 116 -19.06 -2.50 6.31
N ASP A 117 -18.88 -3.27 7.38
CA ASP A 117 -19.97 -4.10 7.96
C ASP A 117 -21.20 -3.27 8.38
N GLY A 118 -21.05 -1.97 8.58
CA GLY A 118 -22.14 -1.03 8.85
C GLY A 118 -22.74 -0.35 7.60
N GLU A 119 -22.18 -0.59 6.42
CA GLU A 119 -22.61 0.07 5.17
C GLU A 119 -23.58 -0.85 4.39
N ALA A 120 -24.88 -0.54 4.43
CA ALA A 120 -25.92 -1.37 3.82
C ALA A 120 -25.80 -1.51 2.29
N THR A 121 -25.03 -0.64 1.64
CA THR A 121 -24.82 -0.62 0.18
C THR A 121 -23.63 -1.44 -0.27
N VAL A 122 -22.85 -2.02 0.66
CA VAL A 122 -21.63 -2.78 0.34
C VAL A 122 -21.80 -4.24 0.71
N GLU A 123 -21.67 -5.12 -0.26
CA GLU A 123 -21.64 -6.58 -0.04
C GLU A 123 -20.19 -7.10 -0.19
N MET A 124 -19.74 -7.88 0.81
CA MET A 124 -18.40 -8.45 0.84
C MET A 124 -18.46 -9.96 0.63
N LEU A 125 -17.86 -10.48 -0.43
CA LEU A 125 -17.85 -11.88 -0.83
C LEU A 125 -16.44 -12.45 -0.73
N PHE A 126 -16.16 -13.11 0.38
CA PHE A 126 -14.89 -13.82 0.60
C PHE A 126 -14.94 -15.23 0.01
N GLU A 127 -13.77 -15.84 -0.22
CA GLU A 127 -13.63 -17.14 -0.89
C GLU A 127 -14.28 -17.18 -2.28
N THR A 128 -14.40 -16.00 -2.88
CA THR A 128 -15.14 -15.76 -4.14
C THR A 128 -14.23 -15.11 -5.17
N ARG A 129 -14.39 -15.52 -6.43
CA ARG A 129 -13.61 -14.98 -7.56
C ARG A 129 -14.47 -14.82 -8.80
N ILE A 130 -14.03 -13.95 -9.69
CA ILE A 130 -14.58 -13.85 -11.04
C ILE A 130 -14.20 -15.13 -11.80
N GLU A 131 -15.19 -15.78 -12.40
CA GLU A 131 -15.02 -16.98 -13.23
C GLU A 131 -15.06 -16.64 -14.73
N ALA A 132 -16.04 -15.81 -15.13
CA ALA A 132 -16.23 -15.39 -16.51
C ALA A 132 -16.83 -13.99 -16.59
N VAL A 133 -16.62 -13.33 -17.72
CA VAL A 133 -17.24 -12.05 -18.06
C VAL A 133 -17.89 -12.13 -19.43
N GLN A 134 -18.96 -11.37 -19.64
CA GLN A 134 -19.54 -11.11 -20.96
C GLN A 134 -19.42 -9.62 -21.24
N ARG A 135 -19.11 -9.27 -22.49
CA ARG A 135 -19.01 -7.89 -22.94
C ARG A 135 -20.16 -7.56 -23.88
N ASP A 136 -20.58 -6.32 -23.87
CA ASP A 136 -21.53 -5.78 -24.84
C ASP A 136 -20.88 -5.43 -26.18
N GLU A 137 -21.66 -4.90 -27.10
CA GLU A 137 -21.19 -4.46 -28.43
C GLU A 137 -20.16 -3.31 -28.39
N ARG A 138 -20.08 -2.60 -27.24
CA ARG A 138 -19.13 -1.51 -26.99
C ARG A 138 -17.88 -1.97 -26.21
N HIS A 139 -17.68 -3.29 -26.10
CA HIS A 139 -16.60 -3.92 -25.32
C HIS A 139 -16.68 -3.73 -23.79
N ALA A 140 -17.67 -3.01 -23.27
CA ALA A 140 -17.87 -2.89 -21.83
C ALA A 140 -18.31 -4.23 -21.22
N ILE A 141 -17.87 -4.51 -19.99
CA ILE A 141 -18.33 -5.70 -19.25
C ILE A 141 -19.78 -5.48 -18.80
N ASP A 142 -20.71 -6.26 -19.38
CA ASP A 142 -22.14 -6.24 -19.06
C ASP A 142 -22.50 -7.24 -17.96
N GLN A 143 -21.83 -8.42 -17.94
CA GLN A 143 -22.09 -9.44 -16.93
C GLN A 143 -20.81 -10.04 -16.39
N VAL A 144 -20.82 -10.32 -15.11
CA VAL A 144 -19.74 -11.05 -14.42
C VAL A 144 -20.33 -12.25 -13.69
N ARG A 145 -19.84 -13.45 -14.04
CA ARG A 145 -20.19 -14.69 -13.33
C ARG A 145 -19.13 -15.00 -12.28
N LEU A 146 -19.58 -15.27 -11.07
CA LEU A 146 -18.74 -15.68 -9.94
C LEU A 146 -18.68 -17.21 -9.85
N ASN A 147 -17.67 -17.73 -9.15
CA ASN A 147 -17.45 -19.17 -8.97
C ASN A 147 -18.54 -19.88 -8.12
N ASP A 148 -19.39 -19.12 -7.43
CA ASP A 148 -20.54 -19.64 -6.69
C ASP A 148 -21.85 -19.67 -7.52
N GLY A 149 -21.74 -19.30 -8.81
CA GLY A 149 -22.84 -19.29 -9.77
C GLY A 149 -23.61 -17.98 -9.85
N ARG A 150 -23.36 -17.01 -8.96
CA ARG A 150 -23.99 -15.68 -9.05
C ARG A 150 -23.58 -14.97 -10.32
N VAL A 151 -24.50 -14.22 -10.91
CA VAL A 151 -24.27 -13.34 -12.06
C VAL A 151 -24.59 -11.90 -11.64
N LEU A 152 -23.62 -11.02 -11.79
CA LEU A 152 -23.71 -9.59 -11.47
C LEU A 152 -23.65 -8.76 -12.75
N ARG A 153 -24.31 -7.61 -12.76
CA ARG A 153 -24.30 -6.62 -13.85
C ARG A 153 -23.74 -5.28 -13.33
N PRO A 154 -22.41 -5.13 -13.30
CA PRO A 154 -21.79 -3.91 -12.80
C PRO A 154 -21.79 -2.80 -13.87
N ARG A 155 -21.96 -1.53 -13.45
CA ARG A 155 -21.65 -0.38 -14.30
C ARG A 155 -20.13 -0.25 -14.48
N VAL A 156 -19.34 -0.55 -13.43
CA VAL A 156 -17.89 -0.48 -13.45
C VAL A 156 -17.28 -1.70 -12.76
N VAL A 157 -16.20 -2.24 -13.32
CA VAL A 157 -15.37 -3.28 -12.70
C VAL A 157 -14.03 -2.68 -12.28
N VAL A 158 -13.62 -2.91 -11.02
CA VAL A 158 -12.34 -2.38 -10.51
C VAL A 158 -11.40 -3.53 -10.10
N GLY A 159 -10.19 -3.52 -10.64
CA GLY A 159 -9.10 -4.40 -10.23
C GLY A 159 -8.31 -3.81 -9.07
N ALA A 160 -8.49 -4.37 -7.87
CA ALA A 160 -7.71 -4.10 -6.67
C ALA A 160 -7.01 -5.38 -6.16
N ASP A 161 -6.70 -6.29 -7.07
CA ASP A 161 -6.32 -7.69 -6.88
C ASP A 161 -4.80 -7.89 -6.86
N GLY A 162 -4.06 -6.80 -6.68
CA GLY A 162 -2.64 -6.82 -6.34
C GLY A 162 -1.72 -7.17 -7.51
N ILE A 163 -0.47 -7.46 -7.17
CA ILE A 163 0.63 -7.59 -8.13
C ILE A 163 0.42 -8.68 -9.19
N ALA A 164 -0.37 -9.73 -8.88
CA ALA A 164 -0.72 -10.80 -9.79
C ALA A 164 -2.07 -10.59 -10.49
N SER A 165 -2.53 -9.33 -10.60
CA SER A 165 -3.88 -8.95 -11.01
C SER A 165 -4.46 -9.79 -12.14
N TYR A 166 -5.62 -10.40 -11.88
CA TYR A 166 -6.45 -11.06 -12.86
C TYR A 166 -7.07 -10.03 -13.82
N VAL A 167 -7.57 -8.91 -13.26
CA VAL A 167 -8.20 -7.84 -14.06
C VAL A 167 -7.24 -7.31 -15.10
N ARG A 168 -6.01 -6.98 -14.69
CA ARG A 168 -4.97 -6.53 -15.61
C ARG A 168 -4.73 -7.53 -16.75
N ARG A 169 -4.46 -8.79 -16.42
CA ARG A 169 -4.02 -9.80 -17.38
C ARG A 169 -5.13 -10.40 -18.21
N ARG A 170 -6.35 -10.53 -17.66
CA ARG A 170 -7.44 -11.26 -18.28
C ARG A 170 -8.58 -10.37 -18.76
N LEU A 171 -8.80 -9.24 -18.13
CA LEU A 171 -9.87 -8.34 -18.56
C LEU A 171 -9.36 -7.21 -19.44
N LEU A 172 -8.15 -6.72 -19.19
CA LEU A 172 -7.56 -5.64 -20.01
C LEU A 172 -6.47 -6.12 -20.97
N ASP A 173 -6.13 -7.41 -20.95
CA ASP A 173 -5.07 -8.02 -21.78
C ASP A 173 -3.75 -7.25 -21.71
N ILE A 174 -3.40 -6.77 -20.50
CA ILE A 174 -2.14 -6.08 -20.23
C ILE A 174 -1.19 -7.11 -19.62
N ASP A 175 -0.33 -7.68 -20.45
CA ASP A 175 0.79 -8.50 -20.00
C ASP A 175 2.02 -7.63 -19.80
N VAL A 176 2.55 -7.64 -18.58
CA VAL A 176 3.74 -6.87 -18.23
C VAL A 176 4.75 -7.80 -17.60
N GLU A 177 5.94 -7.82 -18.16
CA GLU A 177 7.06 -8.52 -17.57
C GLU A 177 7.40 -7.88 -16.23
N ARG A 178 7.17 -8.64 -15.16
CA ARG A 178 7.53 -8.24 -13.82
C ARG A 178 9.02 -8.45 -13.61
N ARG A 179 9.76 -7.38 -13.41
CA ARG A 179 11.21 -7.46 -13.13
C ARG A 179 11.43 -7.61 -11.62
N PRO A 180 11.78 -8.83 -11.14
CA PRO A 180 12.07 -9.02 -9.72
C PRO A 180 13.34 -8.27 -9.32
N TYR A 181 13.36 -7.77 -8.09
CA TYR A 181 14.59 -7.24 -7.52
C TYR A 181 15.56 -8.38 -7.16
N PRO A 182 16.89 -8.13 -7.26
CA PRO A 182 17.90 -9.14 -6.96
C PRO A 182 17.91 -9.53 -5.47
N SER A 183 17.58 -8.59 -4.59
CA SER A 183 17.56 -8.78 -3.14
C SER A 183 16.12 -8.92 -2.65
N PRO A 184 15.75 -10.06 -2.02
CA PRO A 184 14.42 -10.25 -1.46
C PRO A 184 14.22 -9.36 -0.23
N MET A 185 13.00 -8.85 -0.04
CA MET A 185 12.59 -8.21 1.21
C MET A 185 11.96 -9.23 2.14
N LEU A 186 12.46 -9.29 3.36
CA LEU A 186 12.03 -10.21 4.40
C LEU A 186 11.56 -9.41 5.62
N VAL A 187 10.43 -9.80 6.19
CA VAL A 187 9.81 -9.10 7.31
C VAL A 187 9.60 -10.04 8.48
N GLY A 188 10.15 -9.68 9.62
CA GLY A 188 9.95 -10.36 10.89
C GLY A 188 9.28 -9.47 11.94
N THR A 189 8.62 -10.10 12.92
CA THR A 189 8.00 -9.40 14.05
C THR A 189 8.53 -9.97 15.35
N PHE A 190 9.02 -9.11 16.21
CA PHE A 190 9.70 -9.46 17.46
C PHE A 190 9.14 -8.66 18.64
N ALA A 191 9.61 -8.92 19.85
CA ALA A 191 9.31 -8.07 20.99
C ALA A 191 9.89 -6.66 20.80
N LEU A 192 9.19 -5.65 21.29
CA LEU A 192 9.66 -4.27 21.21
C LEU A 192 10.82 -4.07 22.17
N ALA A 193 11.99 -3.74 21.62
CA ALA A 193 13.13 -3.28 22.41
C ALA A 193 13.02 -1.77 22.71
N PRO A 194 13.45 -1.28 23.90
CA PRO A 194 13.39 0.12 24.26
C PRO A 194 14.04 1.06 23.23
N CYS A 195 15.19 0.67 22.67
CA CYS A 195 15.92 1.45 21.67
C CYS A 195 15.14 1.69 20.36
N VAL A 196 14.10 0.85 20.05
CA VAL A 196 13.23 0.99 18.90
C VAL A 196 11.96 1.78 19.24
N ALA A 197 11.56 1.80 20.50
CA ALA A 197 10.29 2.37 20.93
C ALA A 197 10.15 3.85 20.57
N GLU A 198 11.24 4.63 20.67
CA GLU A 198 11.24 6.08 20.48
C GLU A 198 11.90 6.54 19.18
N ARG A 199 12.64 5.65 18.49
CA ARG A 199 13.42 6.00 17.31
C ARG A 199 12.96 5.25 16.07
N ASN A 200 13.26 5.84 14.92
CA ASN A 200 12.92 5.27 13.62
C ASN A 200 14.18 5.30 12.75
N ARG A 201 14.80 4.12 12.54
CA ARG A 201 16.13 3.99 11.97
C ARG A 201 16.18 3.01 10.82
N LEU A 202 16.59 3.52 9.67
CA LEU A 202 16.92 2.74 8.48
C LEU A 202 18.44 2.60 8.37
N TYR A 203 18.91 1.39 8.28
CA TYR A 203 20.31 1.06 8.08
C TYR A 203 20.52 0.45 6.70
N VAL A 204 21.55 0.89 6.00
CA VAL A 204 22.02 0.30 4.76
C VAL A 204 23.54 0.13 4.82
N ASP A 205 24.10 -0.74 3.99
CA ASP A 205 25.55 -0.92 3.91
C ASP A 205 26.06 -1.08 2.46
N SER A 206 27.36 -0.91 2.30
CA SER A 206 28.08 -1.04 1.02
C SER A 206 28.09 -2.48 0.46
N GLN A 207 27.54 -3.47 1.16
CA GLN A 207 27.36 -4.84 0.70
C GLN A 207 25.93 -5.12 0.22
N GLY A 208 25.10 -4.07 0.04
CA GLY A 208 23.70 -4.19 -0.40
C GLY A 208 22.73 -4.68 0.68
N GLY A 209 23.17 -4.64 1.94
CA GLY A 209 22.32 -4.95 3.09
C GLY A 209 21.40 -3.78 3.48
N LEU A 210 20.20 -4.12 3.94
CA LEU A 210 19.24 -3.18 4.51
C LEU A 210 18.63 -3.77 5.77
N ALA A 211 18.49 -2.94 6.81
CA ALA A 211 17.71 -3.26 8.01
C ALA A 211 16.90 -2.04 8.44
N TYR A 212 15.63 -2.27 8.73
CA TYR A 212 14.74 -1.22 9.23
C TYR A 212 13.96 -1.73 10.43
N PHE A 213 14.26 -1.15 11.60
CA PHE A 213 13.57 -1.44 12.85
C PHE A 213 12.55 -0.34 13.12
N TYR A 214 11.33 -0.73 13.46
CA TYR A 214 10.31 0.21 13.90
C TYR A 214 9.25 -0.46 14.78
N PRO A 215 8.60 0.29 15.71
CA PRO A 215 7.56 -0.25 16.57
C PRO A 215 6.26 -0.43 15.78
N ILE A 216 5.52 -1.48 16.11
CA ILE A 216 4.15 -1.72 15.62
C ILE A 216 3.24 -2.10 16.79
N GLY A 217 2.03 -1.53 16.83
CA GLY A 217 1.14 -1.76 17.96
C GLY A 217 1.76 -1.30 19.29
N PHE A 218 1.52 -2.03 20.38
CA PHE A 218 1.91 -1.61 21.71
C PHE A 218 3.21 -2.24 22.21
N ASP A 219 3.49 -3.50 21.85
CA ASP A 219 4.55 -4.32 22.45
C ASP A 219 5.46 -5.03 21.43
N ARG A 220 5.30 -4.70 20.15
CA ARG A 220 6.00 -5.38 19.06
C ARG A 220 6.86 -4.42 18.25
N ALA A 221 7.93 -4.96 17.71
CA ALA A 221 8.75 -4.32 16.70
C ALA A 221 8.72 -5.10 15.39
N ARG A 222 8.76 -4.39 14.30
CA ARG A 222 9.01 -4.91 12.97
C ARG A 222 10.49 -4.80 12.65
N LEU A 223 11.04 -5.84 12.06
CA LEU A 223 12.32 -5.79 11.39
C LEU A 223 12.11 -6.16 9.92
N VAL A 224 12.41 -5.22 9.05
CA VAL A 224 12.49 -5.45 7.61
C VAL A 224 13.97 -5.58 7.25
N VAL A 225 14.34 -6.65 6.55
CA VAL A 225 15.70 -6.85 6.06
C VAL A 225 15.70 -7.17 4.57
N SER A 226 16.77 -6.76 3.90
CA SER A 226 17.07 -7.16 2.53
C SER A 226 18.58 -7.39 2.42
N PHE A 227 18.96 -8.46 1.74
CA PHE A 227 20.33 -8.82 1.46
C PHE A 227 20.41 -9.41 0.04
N PRO A 228 21.59 -9.44 -0.61
CA PRO A 228 21.77 -10.19 -1.83
C PRO A 228 21.21 -11.61 -1.71
N ARG A 229 20.59 -12.14 -2.77
CA ARG A 229 19.75 -13.37 -2.73
C ARG A 229 20.43 -14.56 -2.09
N GLU A 230 21.70 -14.80 -2.40
CA GLU A 230 22.44 -15.95 -1.85
C GLU A 230 22.69 -15.73 -0.36
N GLU A 231 23.14 -14.56 0.05
CA GLU A 231 23.33 -14.21 1.45
C GLU A 231 22.01 -14.33 2.23
N ALA A 232 20.90 -13.82 1.69
CA ALA A 232 19.59 -13.95 2.32
C ALA A 232 19.19 -15.42 2.54
N ARG A 233 19.50 -16.30 1.57
CA ARG A 233 19.23 -17.75 1.69
C ARG A 233 20.03 -18.37 2.82
N GLU A 234 21.33 -18.06 2.91
CA GLU A 234 22.22 -18.55 3.97
C GLU A 234 21.80 -18.06 5.35
N LEU A 235 21.50 -16.76 5.48
CA LEU A 235 21.05 -16.17 6.73
C LEU A 235 19.73 -16.77 7.23
N MET A 236 18.80 -17.06 6.31
CA MET A 236 17.49 -17.64 6.67
C MET A 236 17.56 -19.14 6.94
N ALA A 237 18.58 -19.84 6.48
CA ALA A 237 18.80 -21.25 6.79
C ALA A 237 19.19 -21.49 8.26
N ASP A 238 19.82 -20.50 8.90
CA ASP A 238 20.09 -20.54 10.35
C ASP A 238 18.84 -20.19 11.15
N THR A 239 18.06 -21.23 11.47
CA THR A 239 16.77 -21.07 12.17
C THR A 239 16.89 -20.44 13.56
N ARG A 240 18.06 -20.45 14.20
CA ARG A 240 18.34 -19.77 15.48
C ARG A 240 18.58 -18.27 15.30
N GLY A 241 18.83 -17.82 14.07
CA GLY A 241 19.06 -16.41 13.74
C GLY A 241 20.40 -15.85 14.21
N GLU A 242 21.35 -16.71 14.59
CA GLU A 242 22.67 -16.25 15.05
C GLU A 242 23.48 -15.58 13.92
N SER A 243 23.42 -16.17 12.73
CA SER A 243 24.08 -15.64 11.54
C SER A 243 23.48 -14.28 11.14
N LEU A 244 22.15 -14.16 11.21
CA LEU A 244 21.47 -12.88 10.95
C LEU A 244 21.86 -11.82 11.99
N ARG A 245 21.87 -12.15 13.28
CA ARG A 245 22.30 -11.21 14.33
C ARG A 245 23.73 -10.73 14.11
N ARG A 246 24.68 -11.65 13.82
CA ARG A 246 26.08 -11.29 13.52
C ARG A 246 26.18 -10.41 12.28
N ARG A 247 25.35 -10.66 11.25
CA ARG A 247 25.34 -9.83 10.05
C ARG A 247 24.81 -8.41 10.35
N LEU A 248 23.74 -8.28 11.11
CA LEU A 248 23.19 -7.00 11.54
C LEU A 248 24.19 -6.20 12.37
N GLN A 249 24.91 -6.82 13.30
CA GLN A 249 25.92 -6.16 14.14
C GLN A 249 27.04 -5.47 13.35
N ARG A 250 27.26 -5.83 12.09
CA ARG A 250 28.32 -5.23 11.26
C ARG A 250 28.01 -3.80 10.80
N PHE A 251 26.73 -3.46 10.64
CA PHE A 251 26.32 -2.17 10.09
C PHE A 251 25.22 -1.46 10.88
N VAL A 252 24.62 -2.13 11.84
CA VAL A 252 23.69 -1.53 12.79
C VAL A 252 24.47 -1.15 14.04
N GLY A 253 24.38 0.11 14.45
CA GLY A 253 25.15 0.62 15.58
C GLY A 253 24.79 -0.05 16.93
N ASP A 254 25.69 0.07 17.89
CA ASP A 254 25.56 -0.52 19.24
C ASP A 254 24.31 -0.07 19.98
N GLU A 255 23.82 1.13 19.70
CA GLU A 255 22.57 1.64 20.24
C GLU A 255 21.31 0.82 19.85
N SER A 256 21.44 -0.09 18.88
CA SER A 256 20.39 -1.03 18.48
C SER A 256 20.68 -2.48 18.89
N ALA A 257 21.67 -2.71 19.74
CA ALA A 257 22.07 -4.05 20.18
C ALA A 257 20.91 -4.83 20.83
N GLU A 258 20.06 -4.18 21.63
CA GLU A 258 18.87 -4.80 22.22
C GLU A 258 17.85 -5.26 21.15
N ALA A 259 17.66 -4.47 20.08
CA ALA A 259 16.78 -4.82 18.98
C ALA A 259 17.32 -6.03 18.22
N ILE A 260 18.66 -6.10 18.01
CA ILE A 260 19.31 -7.25 17.39
C ILE A 260 19.16 -8.48 18.29
N ALA A 261 19.34 -8.35 19.59
CA ALA A 261 19.17 -9.45 20.56
C ALA A 261 17.72 -9.99 20.59
N ALA A 262 16.72 -9.14 20.33
CA ALA A 262 15.31 -9.55 20.25
C ALA A 262 15.02 -10.45 19.03
N VAL A 263 15.91 -10.54 18.05
CA VAL A 263 15.77 -11.46 16.89
C VAL A 263 16.05 -12.89 17.33
N THR A 264 15.03 -13.61 17.74
CA THR A 264 15.13 -14.94 18.36
C THR A 264 15.06 -16.11 17.37
N GLY A 265 15.04 -15.84 16.07
CA GLY A 265 15.04 -16.87 15.03
C GLY A 265 14.56 -16.35 13.68
N THR A 266 14.82 -17.11 12.62
CA THR A 266 14.48 -16.73 11.24
C THR A 266 13.13 -17.24 10.77
N SER A 267 12.53 -18.23 11.46
CA SER A 267 11.20 -18.77 11.12
C SER A 267 10.05 -17.75 11.15
N ARG A 268 10.27 -16.61 11.82
CA ARG A 268 9.32 -15.49 11.89
C ARG A 268 9.37 -14.57 10.67
N PHE A 269 10.39 -14.72 9.82
CA PHE A 269 10.49 -13.90 8.61
C PHE A 269 9.61 -14.43 7.50
N LYS A 270 8.96 -13.53 6.81
CA LYS A 270 8.16 -13.79 5.62
C LYS A 270 8.64 -12.94 4.47
N GLY A 271 8.77 -13.52 3.30
CA GLY A 271 9.09 -12.78 2.08
C GLY A 271 7.94 -11.90 1.65
N ILE A 272 8.26 -10.69 1.23
CA ILE A 272 7.33 -9.81 0.52
C ILE A 272 7.59 -9.98 -0.99
N PRO A 273 6.58 -10.30 -1.79
CA PRO A 273 6.74 -10.33 -3.24
C PRO A 273 6.96 -8.91 -3.75
N ILE A 274 8.16 -8.63 -4.22
CA ILE A 274 8.53 -7.33 -4.79
C ILE A 274 9.00 -7.48 -6.24
N GLY A 275 8.69 -6.49 -7.05
CA GLY A 275 9.16 -6.41 -8.43
C GLY A 275 8.82 -5.03 -8.96
N TYR A 276 9.59 -4.56 -9.93
CA TYR A 276 9.28 -3.32 -10.59
C TYR A 276 8.05 -3.52 -11.49
N LEU A 277 7.01 -2.76 -11.25
CA LEU A 277 5.82 -2.66 -12.07
C LEU A 277 5.35 -1.21 -12.04
N ASN A 278 5.13 -0.63 -13.21
CA ASN A 278 4.53 0.68 -13.36
C ASN A 278 3.84 0.73 -14.73
N LEU A 279 2.52 0.79 -14.71
CA LEU A 279 1.71 0.82 -15.94
C LEU A 279 1.53 2.27 -16.39
N ASP A 280 1.33 2.46 -17.67
CA ASP A 280 0.94 3.71 -18.32
C ASP A 280 -0.57 3.83 -18.56
N ARG A 281 -1.30 2.72 -18.40
CA ARG A 281 -2.76 2.65 -18.59
C ARG A 281 -3.43 2.03 -17.36
N TYR A 282 -4.34 2.81 -16.73
CA TYR A 282 -5.02 2.43 -15.49
C TYR A 282 -6.45 1.95 -15.71
N TRP A 283 -6.99 2.14 -16.91
CA TRP A 283 -8.36 1.79 -17.26
C TRP A 283 -8.53 1.52 -18.76
N ALA A 284 -9.60 0.82 -19.12
CA ALA A 284 -10.17 0.75 -20.46
C ALA A 284 -11.65 0.37 -20.37
N ASP A 285 -12.47 0.93 -21.25
CA ASP A 285 -13.91 0.74 -21.27
C ASP A 285 -14.52 1.05 -19.89
N ASN A 286 -15.24 0.10 -19.27
CA ASN A 286 -15.76 0.23 -17.91
C ASN A 286 -14.91 -0.53 -16.86
N VAL A 287 -13.64 -0.76 -17.14
CA VAL A 287 -12.72 -1.45 -16.22
C VAL A 287 -11.63 -0.50 -15.76
N ALA A 288 -11.45 -0.31 -14.46
CA ALA A 288 -10.37 0.46 -13.87
C ALA A 288 -9.51 -0.42 -12.94
N MET A 289 -8.32 0.05 -12.60
CA MET A 289 -7.40 -0.63 -11.67
C MET A 289 -6.80 0.36 -10.69
N LEU A 290 -6.35 -0.15 -9.52
CA LEU A 290 -5.65 0.63 -8.49
C LEU A 290 -4.60 -0.18 -7.73
N GLY A 291 -3.70 0.51 -7.04
CA GLY A 291 -2.72 -0.07 -6.15
C GLY A 291 -1.74 -1.01 -6.88
N ASP A 292 -1.38 -2.12 -6.23
CA ASP A 292 -0.40 -3.07 -6.78
C ASP A 292 -0.86 -3.75 -8.10
N ALA A 293 -2.11 -3.54 -8.54
CA ALA A 293 -2.56 -3.96 -9.86
C ALA A 293 -1.97 -3.10 -11.00
N ILE A 294 -1.64 -1.83 -10.71
CA ILE A 294 -1.09 -0.87 -11.67
C ILE A 294 0.37 -0.48 -11.41
N HIS A 295 0.81 -0.49 -10.15
CA HIS A 295 2.17 -0.13 -9.75
C HIS A 295 2.62 -0.99 -8.58
N ASN A 296 3.91 -1.32 -8.52
CA ASN A 296 4.50 -1.97 -7.37
C ASN A 296 5.78 -1.22 -6.97
N VAL A 297 5.69 -0.50 -5.86
CA VAL A 297 6.80 0.30 -5.35
C VAL A 297 7.70 -0.54 -4.45
N HIS A 298 9.01 -0.30 -4.52
CA HIS A 298 9.95 -0.99 -3.62
C HIS A 298 9.68 -0.62 -2.15
N PRO A 299 9.58 -1.59 -1.23
CA PRO A 299 9.18 -1.35 0.17
C PRO A 299 10.09 -0.40 0.96
N ILE A 300 11.33 -0.16 0.50
CA ILE A 300 12.26 0.82 1.11
C ILE A 300 11.65 2.22 1.23
N THR A 301 10.70 2.55 0.35
CA THR A 301 10.01 3.84 0.40
C THR A 301 8.95 3.91 1.49
N GLY A 302 8.40 2.77 1.92
CA GLY A 302 7.21 2.71 2.79
C GLY A 302 5.95 3.32 2.16
N GLN A 303 5.83 3.34 0.80
CA GLN A 303 4.76 4.06 0.10
C GLN A 303 3.64 3.17 -0.47
N GLY A 304 3.82 1.85 -0.61
CA GLY A 304 2.83 1.00 -1.29
C GLY A 304 1.42 1.09 -0.72
N MET A 305 1.28 1.07 0.61
CA MET A 305 -0.02 1.25 1.28
C MET A 305 -0.62 2.63 1.00
N ASN A 306 0.19 3.68 1.04
CA ASN A 306 -0.26 5.05 0.82
C ASN A 306 -0.77 5.24 -0.60
N LEU A 307 0.00 4.81 -1.61
CA LEU A 307 -0.41 4.89 -3.00
C LEU A 307 -1.75 4.18 -3.24
N ALA A 308 -1.93 2.97 -2.70
CA ALA A 308 -3.18 2.23 -2.86
C ALA A 308 -4.38 2.94 -2.18
N ILE A 309 -4.17 3.59 -1.03
CA ILE A 309 -5.21 4.37 -0.33
C ILE A 309 -5.53 5.65 -1.11
N GLU A 310 -4.53 6.34 -1.62
CA GLU A 310 -4.69 7.55 -2.43
C GLU A 310 -5.36 7.25 -3.77
N ASP A 311 -4.97 6.16 -4.44
CA ASP A 311 -5.63 5.69 -5.66
C ASP A 311 -7.11 5.39 -5.40
N ALA A 312 -7.42 4.72 -4.29
CA ALA A 312 -8.79 4.42 -3.89
C ALA A 312 -9.63 5.68 -3.68
N SER A 313 -9.05 6.71 -3.06
CA SER A 313 -9.73 7.99 -2.86
C SER A 313 -9.97 8.70 -4.19
N ALA A 314 -8.94 8.77 -5.06
CA ALA A 314 -9.06 9.41 -6.36
C ALA A 314 -10.09 8.73 -7.25
N LEU A 315 -10.09 7.38 -7.26
CA LEU A 315 -11.04 6.61 -8.04
C LEU A 315 -12.47 6.70 -7.47
N ALA A 316 -12.63 6.75 -6.14
CA ALA A 316 -13.94 6.93 -5.51
C ALA A 316 -14.58 8.25 -5.94
N ASP A 317 -13.82 9.35 -5.91
CA ASP A 317 -14.32 10.67 -6.31
C ASP A 317 -14.67 10.71 -7.80
N ALA A 318 -13.82 10.12 -8.65
CA ALA A 318 -14.09 10.02 -10.09
C ALA A 318 -15.35 9.19 -10.40
N LEU A 319 -15.48 8.04 -9.74
CA LEU A 319 -16.65 7.18 -9.91
C LEU A 319 -17.93 7.79 -9.35
N ASP A 320 -17.88 8.53 -8.23
CA ASP A 320 -19.05 9.22 -7.70
C ASP A 320 -19.65 10.21 -8.71
N LEU A 321 -18.81 10.98 -9.40
CA LEU A 321 -19.25 11.88 -10.46
C LEU A 321 -19.90 11.13 -11.63
N ALA A 322 -19.28 10.06 -12.11
CA ALA A 322 -19.80 9.29 -13.24
C ALA A 322 -21.07 8.51 -12.89
N LEU A 323 -21.13 7.93 -11.68
CA LEU A 323 -22.27 7.13 -11.25
C LEU A 323 -23.51 7.98 -10.94
N ARG A 324 -23.33 9.26 -10.62
CA ARG A 324 -24.40 10.28 -10.50
C ARG A 324 -24.73 10.97 -11.81
N ASP A 325 -24.16 10.50 -12.93
CA ASP A 325 -24.34 11.06 -14.27
C ASP A 325 -23.94 12.55 -14.39
N ALA A 326 -22.97 12.99 -13.54
CA ALA A 326 -22.41 14.34 -13.60
C ALA A 326 -21.35 14.49 -14.68
N CYS A 327 -20.74 13.41 -15.15
CA CYS A 327 -19.84 13.34 -16.30
C CYS A 327 -19.84 11.94 -16.95
N ALA A 328 -19.28 11.83 -18.12
CA ALA A 328 -19.11 10.51 -18.75
C ALA A 328 -18.10 9.65 -17.96
N LEU A 329 -18.30 8.33 -17.92
CA LEU A 329 -17.40 7.41 -17.22
C LEU A 329 -15.97 7.50 -17.76
N GLU A 330 -15.82 7.62 -19.06
CA GLU A 330 -14.52 7.77 -19.73
C GLU A 330 -13.77 9.02 -19.23
N ASP A 331 -14.45 10.16 -19.14
CA ASP A 331 -13.86 11.41 -18.63
C ASP A 331 -13.45 11.28 -17.16
N ALA A 332 -14.27 10.63 -16.35
CA ALA A 332 -13.97 10.38 -14.93
C ALA A 332 -12.73 9.49 -14.76
N LEU A 333 -12.63 8.40 -15.52
CA LEU A 333 -11.49 7.48 -15.46
C LEU A 333 -10.22 8.09 -16.04
N ALA A 334 -10.33 8.91 -17.10
CA ALA A 334 -9.22 9.69 -17.63
C ALA A 334 -8.71 10.71 -16.59
N GLY A 335 -9.60 11.39 -15.90
CA GLY A 335 -9.25 12.30 -14.79
C GLY A 335 -8.54 11.59 -13.65
N TYR A 336 -9.03 10.42 -13.22
CA TYR A 336 -8.37 9.57 -12.25
C TYR A 336 -6.93 9.23 -12.66
N GLN A 337 -6.74 8.76 -13.89
CA GLN A 337 -5.40 8.42 -14.38
C GLN A 337 -4.50 9.66 -14.48
N ALA A 338 -5.01 10.78 -15.01
CA ALA A 338 -4.24 12.01 -15.15
C ALA A 338 -3.74 12.54 -13.80
N GLU A 339 -4.53 12.36 -12.74
CA GLU A 339 -4.14 12.73 -11.39
C GLU A 339 -3.11 11.76 -10.79
N ARG A 340 -3.35 10.44 -10.89
CA ARG A 340 -2.57 9.46 -10.15
C ARG A 340 -1.29 9.01 -10.85
N PHE A 341 -1.30 8.95 -12.18
CA PHE A 341 -0.16 8.44 -12.95
C PHE A 341 1.16 9.17 -12.65
N PRO A 342 1.27 10.51 -12.69
CA PRO A 342 2.55 11.18 -12.47
C PRO A 342 3.08 10.96 -11.04
N VAL A 343 2.21 10.93 -10.04
CA VAL A 343 2.59 10.69 -8.64
C VAL A 343 3.09 9.25 -8.45
N ASN A 344 2.33 8.28 -8.96
CA ASN A 344 2.68 6.86 -8.86
C ASN A 344 4.00 6.58 -9.59
N GLN A 345 4.18 7.13 -10.80
CA GLN A 345 5.40 6.98 -11.58
C GLN A 345 6.61 7.55 -10.84
N ALA A 346 6.49 8.75 -10.27
CA ALA A 346 7.58 9.39 -9.54
C ALA A 346 8.01 8.54 -8.33
N ILE A 347 7.04 8.04 -7.53
CA ILE A 347 7.33 7.26 -6.33
C ILE A 347 7.87 5.88 -6.66
N VAL A 348 7.36 5.21 -7.69
CA VAL A 348 7.90 3.91 -8.14
C VAL A 348 9.33 4.07 -8.66
N SER A 349 9.60 5.10 -9.46
CA SER A 349 10.95 5.39 -9.98
C SER A 349 11.92 5.74 -8.86
N TYR A 350 11.50 6.54 -7.88
CA TYR A 350 12.28 6.85 -6.69
C TYR A 350 12.62 5.60 -5.87
N GLY A 351 11.64 4.73 -5.63
CA GLY A 351 11.86 3.46 -4.93
C GLY A 351 12.83 2.53 -5.66
N HIS A 352 12.76 2.49 -6.99
CA HIS A 352 13.70 1.75 -7.81
C HIS A 352 15.12 2.31 -7.72
N ALA A 353 15.26 3.63 -7.81
CA ALA A 353 16.55 4.30 -7.70
C ALA A 353 17.20 4.05 -6.32
N LEU A 354 16.44 4.13 -5.21
CA LEU A 354 16.94 3.80 -3.88
C LEU A 354 17.39 2.34 -3.80
N ALA A 355 16.55 1.39 -4.24
CA ALA A 355 16.83 -0.04 -4.15
C ALA A 355 18.07 -0.46 -4.95
N THR A 356 18.39 0.26 -6.02
CA THR A 356 19.56 0.00 -6.89
C THR A 356 20.81 0.83 -6.53
N SER A 357 20.77 1.59 -5.44
CA SER A 357 21.88 2.43 -5.00
C SER A 357 22.41 2.08 -3.60
N LEU A 358 21.91 1.02 -2.97
CA LEU A 358 22.27 0.67 -1.57
C LEU A 358 23.78 0.55 -1.35
N GLU A 359 24.51 -0.03 -2.30
CA GLU A 359 25.95 -0.29 -2.21
C GLU A 359 26.79 0.97 -2.37
N ASP A 360 26.25 2.01 -3.00
CA ASP A 360 26.95 3.27 -3.28
C ASP A 360 26.42 4.38 -2.37
N ARG A 361 27.17 4.70 -1.33
CA ARG A 361 26.81 5.70 -0.33
C ARG A 361 26.48 7.07 -0.92
N GLN A 362 27.27 7.55 -1.90
CA GLN A 362 27.04 8.87 -2.49
C GLN A 362 25.81 8.89 -3.37
N ARG A 363 25.63 7.86 -4.20
CA ARG A 363 24.47 7.70 -5.05
C ARG A 363 23.19 7.53 -4.21
N PHE A 364 23.23 6.70 -3.17
CA PHE A 364 22.10 6.50 -2.26
C PHE A 364 21.71 7.82 -1.57
N ALA A 365 22.69 8.57 -1.04
CA ALA A 365 22.47 9.88 -0.44
C ALA A 365 21.83 10.87 -1.44
N GLY A 366 22.37 10.95 -2.66
CA GLY A 366 21.84 11.82 -3.71
C GLY A 366 20.40 11.48 -4.10
N VAL A 367 20.08 10.18 -4.26
CA VAL A 367 18.71 9.73 -4.53
C VAL A 367 17.81 10.07 -3.36
N PHE A 368 18.24 9.84 -2.12
CA PHE A 368 17.46 10.15 -0.92
C PHE A 368 17.15 11.65 -0.83
N ASP A 369 18.11 12.51 -1.13
CA ASP A 369 17.96 13.97 -1.11
C ASP A 369 16.98 14.48 -2.18
N THR A 370 16.81 13.80 -3.31
CA THR A 370 15.83 14.20 -4.35
C THR A 370 14.39 14.12 -3.85
N ALA A 371 14.06 13.14 -3.01
CA ALA A 371 12.75 13.08 -2.38
C ALA A 371 12.48 14.28 -1.45
N LEU A 372 13.53 14.75 -0.76
CA LEU A 372 13.46 15.91 0.12
C LEU A 372 13.26 17.20 -0.66
N GLN A 373 13.98 17.36 -1.78
CA GLN A 373 13.87 18.55 -2.62
C GLN A 373 12.55 18.62 -3.37
N GLY A 374 12.00 17.47 -3.80
CA GLY A 374 10.67 17.38 -4.39
C GLY A 374 9.57 17.78 -3.39
N SER A 375 9.71 17.37 -2.13
CA SER A 375 8.76 17.70 -1.07
C SER A 375 8.80 19.15 -0.60
N SER A 376 9.96 19.81 -0.72
CA SER A 376 10.13 21.22 -0.33
C SER A 376 9.74 22.22 -1.43
N ARG A 377 9.59 21.76 -2.67
CA ARG A 377 9.34 22.64 -3.84
C ARG A 377 7.90 22.70 -4.31
N THR A 378 7.11 21.64 -4.10
CA THR A 378 5.65 21.68 -4.33
C THR A 378 4.95 20.59 -3.52
N PRO A 379 3.87 20.91 -2.81
CA PRO A 379 2.92 19.91 -2.30
C PRO A 379 2.39 18.98 -3.41
N GLU A 380 2.42 19.46 -4.66
CA GLU A 380 2.03 18.75 -5.87
C GLU A 380 2.93 17.56 -6.25
N ALA A 381 4.22 17.60 -5.91
CA ALA A 381 5.15 16.50 -6.27
C ALA A 381 5.04 15.26 -5.38
N LEU A 382 4.35 15.35 -4.22
CA LEU A 382 4.11 14.22 -3.31
C LEU A 382 2.61 13.99 -3.02
N GLY A 383 1.75 14.31 -3.95
CA GLY A 383 0.30 14.32 -3.81
C GLY A 383 -0.16 15.73 -3.45
N GLY A 384 -0.54 16.53 -4.46
CA GLY A 384 -1.03 17.90 -4.32
C GLY A 384 -2.09 18.02 -3.23
N GLU A 385 -2.25 19.20 -2.67
CA GLU A 385 -3.34 19.50 -1.75
C GLU A 385 -4.69 19.19 -2.42
N ARG A 386 -5.09 17.93 -2.39
CA ARG A 386 -6.51 17.65 -2.50
C ARG A 386 -7.16 18.28 -1.28
N SER A 387 -8.04 19.21 -1.49
CA SER A 387 -9.04 19.55 -0.48
C SER A 387 -9.97 18.33 -0.36
N TYR A 388 -9.57 17.34 0.43
CA TYR A 388 -10.45 16.23 0.79
C TYR A 388 -11.66 16.82 1.50
N GLN A 389 -12.75 16.96 0.76
CA GLN A 389 -14.02 17.32 1.38
C GLN A 389 -14.43 16.13 2.26
N PRO A 390 -14.81 16.33 3.52
CA PRO A 390 -15.32 15.24 4.33
C PRO A 390 -16.53 14.65 3.62
N VAL A 391 -16.55 13.33 3.47
CA VAL A 391 -17.69 12.61 2.91
C VAL A 391 -18.93 13.03 3.73
N ARG A 392 -19.88 13.69 3.09
CA ARG A 392 -21.12 14.12 3.75
C ARG A 392 -21.86 12.88 4.23
N SER A 393 -22.14 12.80 5.51
CA SER A 393 -23.08 11.79 6.02
C SER A 393 -24.38 11.95 5.24
N PRO A 394 -25.02 10.87 4.77
CA PRO A 394 -26.36 10.96 4.21
C PRO A 394 -27.25 11.65 5.25
N ALA A 395 -28.07 12.60 4.79
CA ALA A 395 -29.06 13.24 5.65
C ALA A 395 -29.93 12.14 6.27
N PRO A 396 -30.28 12.21 7.56
CA PRO A 396 -31.18 11.25 8.15
C PRO A 396 -32.46 11.27 7.31
N LEU A 397 -32.90 10.08 6.85
CA LEU A 397 -34.19 9.87 6.22
C LEU A 397 -35.24 10.31 7.24
N GLY A 398 -35.88 11.44 6.96
CA GLY A 398 -37.02 11.95 7.73
C GLY A 398 -38.26 11.06 7.59
#